data_f19518372235a6f7bc9497c3c051d2a0
#
_entry.id   f19518372235a6f7bc9497c3c051d2a0
#
_cell.length_a   1.000
_cell.length_b   1.000
_cell.length_c   1.000
_cell.angle_alpha   90.00
_cell.angle_beta   90.00
_cell.angle_gamma   90.00
#
_symmetry.space_group_name_H-M   'P 1'
#
loop_
_entity.id
_entity.type
_entity.pdbx_description
1 polymer ?
#
loop_
_entity_poly.entity_id
_entity_poly.type
_entity_poly.pdbx_seq_one_letter_code
_entity_poly.pdbx_strand_id
1 'polypeptide(L)'
;DLAYLTFKVLPQAQEGTTTELQVSRFCLNEASTGGFAFNVSIGSGTTTHPIEFSLAQNYPNPFNPETEIGFSLPVDCRVQLRIYNVTGQLVKVLYQKDYPAGAHSISWDGTNMKGENVGSGIYFYRMEAGDFVQQKKMVLMR
;
A
#
# COMPACT_ATOMS: atom_id res chain seq x y z
N ASP A 1 25.31 8.16 7.14
CA ASP A 1 25.47 7.22 8.26
C ASP A 1 25.14 5.80 7.76
N LEU A 2 26.09 4.88 7.97
CA LEU A 2 25.95 3.48 7.62
C LEU A 2 25.13 2.78 8.72
N ALA A 3 23.91 2.34 8.38
CA ALA A 3 23.14 1.50 9.27
C ALA A 3 23.57 0.03 9.13
N TYR A 4 23.97 -0.59 10.23
CA TYR A 4 24.30 -2.00 10.28
C TYR A 4 23.08 -2.79 10.72
N LEU A 5 22.70 -3.83 9.98
CA LEU A 5 21.66 -4.78 10.33
C LEU A 5 22.32 -6.05 10.87
N THR A 6 21.99 -6.41 12.10
CA THR A 6 22.46 -7.64 12.72
C THR A 6 21.31 -8.64 12.78
N PHE A 7 21.50 -9.80 12.17
CA PHE A 7 20.52 -10.89 12.19
C PHE A 7 20.91 -11.94 13.22
N LYS A 8 19.94 -12.40 14.00
CA LYS A 8 20.12 -13.54 14.89
C LYS A 8 19.43 -14.75 14.28
N VAL A 9 20.21 -15.78 13.93
CA VAL A 9 19.67 -17.06 13.48
C VAL A 9 19.08 -17.78 14.69
N LEU A 10 17.83 -18.20 14.61
CA LEU A 10 17.19 -18.99 15.66
C LEU A 10 17.69 -20.44 15.62
N PRO A 11 17.78 -21.13 16.78
CA PRO A 11 18.40 -22.45 16.89
C PRO A 11 17.70 -23.59 16.13
N GLN A 12 16.62 -23.35 15.44
CA GLN A 12 15.87 -24.34 14.65
C GLN A 12 16.19 -24.34 13.14
N ALA A 13 17.13 -23.49 12.68
CA ALA A 13 17.56 -23.54 11.28
C ALA A 13 18.41 -24.83 11.07
N GLN A 14 18.02 -25.66 10.09
CA GLN A 14 18.80 -26.84 9.71
C GLN A 14 20.14 -26.41 9.12
N GLU A 15 21.23 -27.06 9.57
CA GLU A 15 22.55 -26.87 8.99
C GLU A 15 22.54 -27.21 7.49
N GLY A 16 23.10 -26.33 6.68
CA GLY A 16 23.31 -26.56 5.24
C GLY A 16 22.34 -25.87 4.31
N THR A 17 21.35 -25.10 4.83
CA THR A 17 20.46 -24.31 3.96
C THR A 17 21.02 -22.91 3.78
N THR A 18 21.45 -22.60 2.57
CA THR A 18 21.88 -21.24 2.20
C THR A 18 20.65 -20.49 1.68
N THR A 19 20.27 -19.41 2.33
CA THR A 19 19.18 -18.55 1.89
C THR A 19 19.74 -17.17 1.59
N GLU A 20 19.53 -16.70 0.39
CA GLU A 20 19.87 -15.31 0.00
C GLU A 20 18.75 -14.39 0.47
N LEU A 21 19.10 -13.48 1.39
CA LEU A 21 18.17 -12.47 1.88
C LEU A 21 18.29 -11.23 0.99
N GLN A 22 17.39 -11.06 0.04
CA GLN A 22 17.29 -9.83 -0.74
C GLN A 22 16.40 -8.82 -0.01
N VAL A 23 17.04 -7.78 0.51
CA VAL A 23 16.34 -6.64 1.12
C VAL A 23 16.24 -5.52 0.10
N SER A 24 15.11 -5.40 -0.58
CA SER A 24 14.98 -4.45 -1.68
C SER A 24 14.49 -3.06 -1.29
N ARG A 25 13.68 -2.89 -0.24
CA ARG A 25 13.25 -1.58 0.31
C ARG A 25 12.56 -1.72 1.66
N PHE A 26 12.70 -0.68 2.51
CA PHE A 26 11.99 -0.56 3.79
C PHE A 26 11.04 0.62 3.76
N CYS A 27 9.83 0.46 4.34
CA CYS A 27 9.01 1.58 4.75
C CYS A 27 9.38 1.95 6.19
N LEU A 28 10.04 3.09 6.38
CA LEU A 28 10.33 3.62 7.70
C LEU A 28 9.13 4.42 8.21
N ASN A 29 8.65 4.08 9.38
CA ASN A 29 7.62 4.86 10.07
C ASN A 29 8.35 5.79 11.05
N GLU A 30 8.29 7.12 10.85
CA GLU A 30 9.03 8.11 11.64
C GLU A 30 8.56 8.25 13.10
N ALA A 31 7.61 7.46 13.57
CA ALA A 31 6.97 7.64 14.86
C ALA A 31 7.38 6.63 15.94
N SER A 32 8.46 5.85 15.80
CA SER A 32 8.81 4.82 16.79
C SER A 32 10.25 4.89 17.24
N THR A 33 10.47 5.45 18.41
CA THR A 33 11.70 5.31 19.23
C THR A 33 11.69 3.94 19.91
N GLY A 34 11.63 2.87 19.15
CA GLY A 34 11.62 1.51 19.69
C GLY A 34 12.15 0.52 18.66
N GLY A 35 12.98 -0.42 19.10
CA GLY A 35 13.70 -1.37 18.26
C GLY A 35 12.80 -2.06 17.23
N PHE A 36 13.34 -2.26 16.04
CA PHE A 36 12.69 -2.92 14.94
C PHE A 36 12.72 -4.44 15.16
N ALA A 37 11.55 -5.08 15.16
CA ALA A 37 11.44 -6.53 15.12
C ALA A 37 11.09 -6.97 13.70
N PHE A 38 11.96 -7.75 13.08
CA PHE A 38 11.67 -8.41 11.81
C PHE A 38 11.29 -9.86 12.10
N ASN A 39 10.15 -10.29 11.60
CA ASN A 39 9.84 -11.70 11.54
C ASN A 39 10.22 -12.22 10.15
N VAL A 40 11.36 -12.89 10.06
CA VAL A 40 11.74 -13.64 8.87
C VAL A 40 11.20 -15.05 9.03
N SER A 41 10.10 -15.37 8.38
CA SER A 41 9.60 -16.75 8.28
C SER A 41 10.31 -17.45 7.12
N ILE A 42 11.27 -18.32 7.44
CA ILE A 42 11.84 -19.25 6.47
C ILE A 42 10.91 -20.46 6.42
N GLY A 43 9.81 -20.34 5.71
CA GLY A 43 8.89 -21.43 5.42
C GLY A 43 9.03 -21.83 3.96
N SER A 44 9.15 -23.11 3.66
CA SER A 44 9.02 -23.68 2.33
C SER A 44 7.54 -23.65 1.90
N GLY A 45 6.97 -22.46 1.84
CA GLY A 45 5.66 -22.19 1.29
C GLY A 45 5.81 -21.04 0.32
N THR A 46 5.44 -21.26 -0.93
CA THR A 46 5.31 -20.22 -1.94
C THR A 46 4.20 -19.24 -1.54
N THR A 47 4.46 -18.41 -0.55
CA THR A 47 3.65 -17.21 -0.35
C THR A 47 4.04 -16.25 -1.46
N THR A 48 3.24 -16.19 -2.51
CA THR A 48 3.38 -15.19 -3.58
C THR A 48 3.00 -13.81 -3.02
N HIS A 49 3.86 -13.25 -2.18
CA HIS A 49 3.74 -11.85 -1.82
C HIS A 49 4.11 -11.01 -3.05
N PRO A 50 3.42 -9.91 -3.30
CA PRO A 50 3.82 -8.97 -4.33
C PRO A 50 5.26 -8.53 -4.10
N ILE A 51 6.09 -8.59 -5.15
CA ILE A 51 7.51 -8.19 -5.08
C ILE A 51 7.71 -6.68 -5.24
N GLU A 52 6.66 -5.96 -5.63
CA GLU A 52 6.70 -4.53 -5.89
C GLU A 52 5.43 -3.83 -5.38
N PHE A 53 5.60 -2.54 -5.03
CA PHE A 53 4.46 -1.67 -4.82
C PHE A 53 3.72 -1.46 -6.14
N SER A 54 2.41 -1.56 -6.12
CA SER A 54 1.60 -1.24 -7.29
C SER A 54 0.27 -0.62 -6.90
N LEU A 55 -0.23 0.25 -7.76
CA LEU A 55 -1.58 0.80 -7.69
C LEU A 55 -2.31 0.40 -8.97
N ALA A 56 -3.37 -0.39 -8.85
CA ALA A 56 -4.16 -0.83 -9.99
C ALA A 56 -5.09 0.27 -10.51
N GLN A 57 -5.54 0.12 -11.76
CA GLN A 57 -6.64 0.93 -12.26
C GLN A 57 -7.92 0.53 -11.50
N ASN A 58 -8.70 1.54 -11.08
CA ASN A 58 -9.99 1.29 -10.43
C ASN A 58 -10.95 0.54 -11.36
N TYR A 59 -11.77 -0.33 -10.79
CA TYR A 59 -12.77 -1.07 -11.53
C TYR A 59 -14.11 -1.10 -10.77
N PRO A 60 -15.21 -0.81 -11.47
CA PRO A 60 -15.30 -0.36 -12.87
C PRO A 60 -14.74 1.05 -13.09
N ASN A 61 -14.43 1.39 -14.34
CA ASN A 61 -14.05 2.74 -14.77
C ASN A 61 -14.47 2.96 -16.24
N PRO A 62 -15.43 3.81 -16.57
CA PRO A 62 -16.22 4.66 -15.67
C PRO A 62 -17.05 3.89 -14.64
N PHE A 63 -17.37 4.50 -13.50
CA PHE A 63 -18.11 3.88 -12.42
C PHE A 63 -19.36 4.66 -11.99
N ASN A 64 -20.32 3.97 -11.37
CA ASN A 64 -21.59 4.54 -10.89
C ASN A 64 -22.18 3.70 -9.74
N PRO A 65 -22.32 4.25 -8.53
CA PRO A 65 -21.51 5.32 -7.94
C PRO A 65 -20.23 4.80 -7.28
N GLU A 66 -20.04 3.49 -7.25
CA GLU A 66 -18.98 2.81 -6.49
C GLU A 66 -17.91 2.19 -7.42
N THR A 67 -16.68 2.24 -6.95
CA THR A 67 -15.54 1.62 -7.64
C THR A 67 -14.56 1.05 -6.63
N GLU A 68 -13.83 0.02 -7.02
CA GLU A 68 -12.80 -0.62 -6.23
C GLU A 68 -11.40 -0.23 -6.76
N ILE A 69 -10.49 0.09 -5.82
CA ILE A 69 -9.10 0.45 -6.09
C ILE A 69 -8.22 -0.61 -5.47
N GLY A 70 -7.56 -1.42 -6.31
CA GLY A 70 -6.60 -2.42 -5.87
C GLY A 70 -5.20 -1.85 -5.73
N PHE A 71 -4.43 -2.37 -4.79
CA PHE A 71 -3.01 -2.06 -4.64
C PHE A 71 -2.25 -3.24 -4.03
N SER A 72 -0.93 -3.25 -4.22
CA SER A 72 -0.06 -4.30 -3.71
C SER A 72 1.11 -3.71 -2.94
N LEU A 73 1.48 -4.39 -1.84
CA LEU A 73 2.55 -4.00 -0.95
C LEU A 73 3.54 -5.16 -0.81
N PRO A 74 4.84 -4.97 -1.10
CA PRO A 74 5.86 -6.00 -0.89
C PRO A 74 6.23 -6.18 0.59
N VAL A 75 5.97 -5.16 1.42
CA VAL A 75 6.29 -5.13 2.85
C VAL A 75 5.16 -4.44 3.62
N ASP A 76 5.10 -4.70 4.92
CA ASP A 76 4.20 -3.99 5.82
C ASP A 76 4.56 -2.51 5.83
N CYS A 77 3.61 -1.65 5.53
CA CYS A 77 3.83 -0.21 5.57
C CYS A 77 2.56 0.60 5.74
N ARG A 78 2.76 1.86 6.12
CA ARG A 78 1.67 2.82 6.20
C ARG A 78 1.26 3.27 4.81
N VAL A 79 -0.02 3.11 4.49
CA VAL A 79 -0.62 3.51 3.22
C VAL A 79 -1.55 4.68 3.42
N GLN A 80 -1.44 5.66 2.53
CA GLN A 80 -2.34 6.78 2.42
C GLN A 80 -2.96 6.78 1.02
N LEU A 81 -4.29 6.74 0.94
CA LEU A 81 -5.03 6.80 -0.32
C LEU A 81 -5.99 7.97 -0.28
N ARG A 82 -5.80 8.93 -1.19
CA ARG A 82 -6.54 10.19 -1.26
C ARG A 82 -7.16 10.39 -2.64
N ILE A 83 -8.34 11.03 -2.64
CA ILE A 83 -9.08 11.40 -3.86
C ILE A 83 -9.00 12.91 -4.06
N TYR A 84 -8.74 13.32 -5.29
CA TYR A 84 -8.67 14.72 -5.71
C TYR A 84 -9.58 14.96 -6.92
N ASN A 85 -10.09 16.19 -7.03
CA ASN A 85 -10.78 16.64 -8.23
C ASN A 85 -9.79 17.16 -9.29
N VAL A 86 -10.31 17.60 -10.45
CA VAL A 86 -9.49 18.11 -11.57
C VAL A 86 -8.72 19.40 -11.23
N THR A 87 -9.13 20.14 -10.23
CA THR A 87 -8.44 21.34 -9.76
C THR A 87 -7.37 21.04 -8.69
N GLY A 88 -7.16 19.76 -8.35
CA GLY A 88 -6.20 19.31 -7.35
C GLY A 88 -6.68 19.48 -5.90
N GLN A 89 -7.95 19.80 -5.68
CA GLN A 89 -8.50 19.89 -4.33
C GLN A 89 -8.79 18.50 -3.78
N LEU A 90 -8.46 18.29 -2.49
CA LEU A 90 -8.73 17.05 -1.79
C LEU A 90 -10.26 16.87 -1.63
N VAL A 91 -10.78 15.76 -2.13
CA VAL A 91 -12.18 15.37 -2.04
C VAL A 91 -12.41 14.45 -0.85
N LYS A 92 -11.59 13.42 -0.71
CA LYS A 92 -11.71 12.43 0.37
C LYS A 92 -10.35 11.79 0.69
N VAL A 93 -10.13 11.52 1.96
CA VAL A 93 -9.09 10.58 2.41
C VAL A 93 -9.80 9.23 2.58
N LEU A 94 -9.53 8.29 1.68
CA LEU A 94 -10.14 6.96 1.76
C LEU A 94 -9.54 6.16 2.90
N TYR A 95 -8.21 6.19 3.00
CA TYR A 95 -7.49 5.43 4.01
C TYR A 95 -6.19 6.09 4.42
N GLN A 96 -5.85 5.90 5.71
CA GLN A 96 -4.57 6.31 6.29
C GLN A 96 -4.28 5.40 7.48
N LYS A 97 -3.72 4.21 7.20
CA LYS A 97 -3.36 3.22 8.24
C LYS A 97 -2.25 2.29 7.76
N ASP A 98 -1.76 1.48 8.70
CA ASP A 98 -0.79 0.43 8.41
C ASP A 98 -1.49 -0.78 7.76
N TYR A 99 -0.87 -1.31 6.72
CA TYR A 99 -1.28 -2.51 6.00
C TYR A 99 -0.15 -3.54 6.00
N PRO A 100 -0.46 -4.82 6.15
CA PRO A 100 0.51 -5.89 5.97
C PRO A 100 0.90 -6.01 4.48
N ALA A 101 2.05 -6.66 4.22
CA ALA A 101 2.42 -7.06 2.88
C ALA A 101 1.32 -7.90 2.23
N GLY A 102 1.10 -7.71 0.94
CA GLY A 102 0.06 -8.42 0.21
C GLY A 102 -0.71 -7.56 -0.78
N ALA A 103 -1.74 -8.16 -1.38
CA ALA A 103 -2.69 -7.47 -2.25
C ALA A 103 -3.91 -7.01 -1.42
N HIS A 104 -4.33 -5.78 -1.66
CA HIS A 104 -5.42 -5.12 -0.95
C HIS A 104 -6.34 -4.41 -1.93
N SER A 105 -7.57 -4.15 -1.49
CA SER A 105 -8.52 -3.32 -2.22
C SER A 105 -9.31 -2.42 -1.29
N ILE A 106 -9.74 -1.29 -1.82
CA ILE A 106 -10.52 -0.27 -1.11
C ILE A 106 -11.58 0.26 -2.05
N SER A 107 -12.84 0.33 -1.60
CA SER A 107 -13.89 0.94 -2.38
C SER A 107 -14.05 2.43 -2.10
N TRP A 108 -14.49 3.15 -3.13
CA TRP A 108 -14.96 4.52 -3.05
C TRP A 108 -16.37 4.64 -3.61
N ASP A 109 -17.25 5.23 -2.80
CA ASP A 109 -18.68 5.39 -3.04
C ASP A 109 -19.07 6.70 -3.76
N GLY A 110 -18.10 7.46 -4.23
CA GLY A 110 -18.32 8.75 -4.86
C GLY A 110 -18.80 9.85 -3.90
N THR A 111 -18.39 9.78 -2.61
CA THR A 111 -18.69 10.82 -1.61
C THR A 111 -17.44 11.61 -1.21
N ASN A 112 -17.65 12.84 -0.71
CA ASN A 112 -16.60 13.69 -0.13
C ASN A 112 -16.36 13.36 1.37
N MET A 113 -15.52 14.17 2.03
CA MET A 113 -15.21 14.03 3.47
C MET A 113 -16.44 14.19 4.39
N LYS A 114 -17.50 14.85 3.92
CA LYS A 114 -18.75 15.06 4.68
C LYS A 114 -19.78 13.94 4.43
N GLY A 115 -19.48 12.98 3.55
CA GLY A 115 -20.44 11.96 3.12
C GLY A 115 -21.42 12.44 2.04
N GLU A 116 -21.20 13.62 1.47
CA GLU A 116 -22.04 14.16 0.40
C GLU A 116 -21.59 13.62 -0.94
N ASN A 117 -22.55 13.32 -1.82
CA ASN A 117 -22.28 12.86 -3.16
C ASN A 117 -21.53 13.92 -3.98
N VAL A 118 -20.44 13.53 -4.64
CA VAL A 118 -19.77 14.43 -5.58
C VAL A 118 -20.35 14.28 -6.98
N GLY A 119 -20.19 15.31 -7.83
CA GLY A 119 -20.72 15.33 -9.19
C GLY A 119 -20.03 14.36 -10.13
N SER A 120 -20.68 14.01 -11.25
CA SER A 120 -20.05 13.30 -12.35
C SER A 120 -18.83 14.07 -12.86
N GLY A 121 -17.77 13.37 -13.18
CA GLY A 121 -16.56 14.01 -13.68
C GLY A 121 -15.31 13.16 -13.52
N ILE A 122 -14.16 13.79 -13.78
CA ILE A 122 -12.85 13.17 -13.64
C ILE A 122 -12.33 13.43 -12.23
N TYR A 123 -11.82 12.38 -11.61
CA TYR A 123 -11.15 12.39 -10.31
C TYR A 123 -9.80 11.69 -10.43
N PHE A 124 -8.92 12.01 -9.50
CA PHE A 124 -7.62 11.37 -9.38
C PHE A 124 -7.51 10.74 -8.00
N TYR A 125 -6.98 9.54 -7.93
CA TYR A 125 -6.59 8.93 -6.67
C TYR A 125 -5.08 8.78 -6.61
N ARG A 126 -4.53 9.11 -5.44
CA ARG A 126 -3.10 9.07 -5.17
C ARG A 126 -2.84 8.20 -3.97
N MET A 127 -1.96 7.23 -4.16
CA MET A 127 -1.44 6.36 -3.12
C MET A 127 -0.04 6.79 -2.74
N GLU A 128 0.21 6.83 -1.45
CA GLU A 128 1.51 7.05 -0.84
C GLU A 128 1.77 5.89 0.13
N ALA A 129 2.88 5.17 -0.06
CA ALA A 129 3.30 4.03 0.75
C ALA A 129 4.82 4.06 0.91
N GLY A 130 5.31 4.62 2.03
CA GLY A 130 6.73 4.95 2.19
C GLY A 130 7.18 5.92 1.10
N ASP A 131 8.23 5.57 0.36
CA ASP A 131 8.74 6.37 -0.76
C ASP A 131 7.96 6.16 -2.07
N PHE A 132 7.07 5.17 -2.10
CA PHE A 132 6.27 4.91 -3.28
C PHE A 132 5.10 5.89 -3.37
N VAL A 133 5.01 6.59 -4.51
CA VAL A 133 3.90 7.50 -4.82
C VAL A 133 3.41 7.21 -6.22
N GLN A 134 2.13 6.90 -6.35
CA GLN A 134 1.50 6.71 -7.64
C GLN A 134 0.11 7.34 -7.67
N GLN A 135 -0.25 7.91 -8.83
CA GLN A 135 -1.54 8.54 -9.07
C GLN A 135 -2.17 7.98 -10.33
N LYS A 136 -3.49 7.80 -10.30
CA LYS A 136 -4.28 7.37 -11.46
C LYS A 136 -5.56 8.17 -11.59
N LYS A 137 -6.13 8.14 -12.79
CA LYS A 137 -7.37 8.83 -13.17
C LYS A 137 -8.55 7.86 -13.10
N MET A 138 -9.70 8.37 -12.67
CA MET A 138 -10.99 7.66 -12.72
C MET A 138 -12.11 8.59 -13.18
N VAL A 139 -13.20 8.01 -13.66
CA VAL A 139 -14.37 8.74 -14.19
C VAL A 139 -15.62 8.28 -13.45
N LEU A 140 -16.25 9.21 -12.74
CA LEU A 140 -17.55 9.00 -12.10
C LEU A 140 -18.66 9.44 -13.07
N MET A 141 -19.61 8.57 -13.27
CA MET A 141 -20.84 8.81 -14.03
C MET A 141 -22.05 8.58 -13.13
N ARG A 142 -22.87 9.56 -12.99
CA ARG A 142 -24.16 9.49 -12.28
C ARG A 142 -25.30 9.85 -13.21
#